data_3f76e99dc9c41164b049fb7a76c5e28c
#
_entry.id   3f76e99dc9c41164b049fb7a76c5e28c
#
_cell.length_a   1.000
_cell.length_b   1.000
_cell.length_c   1.000
_cell.angle_alpha   90.00
_cell.angle_beta   90.00
_cell.angle_gamma   90.00
#
_symmetry.space_group_name_H-M   'P 1'
#
loop_
_entity.id
_entity.type
_entity.pdbx_description
1 polymer ?
#
loop_
_entity_poly.entity_id
_entity_poly.type
_entity_poly.pdbx_seq_one_letter_code
_entity_poly.pdbx_strand_id
1 'polypeptide(L)'
;MKIRNIDLGEQPVVLAPMEDVTDPAFRLMCKRFGADMVYTEFVSADALIRSVNKTMAKLNIDEQERPVAIQIYGKDVPTMVEAAQIVEEAKPDILALNFGCPVKRVAGKGAGAGMLQNVPLMLEITKAVVDAVKIPVTVKTRLGWDHDHRIIVDLAEQLQDCGIEALTVHGRTRAQMYTGEADWTLIGDIKKNPRIHIPIIGNGDVTTPQRAKECFEKYGVDGIMIGRASFGRPWIFKEVKHYLQTGEELPPLSFDWKMEVLRQQVIDSVNLLDERRGILHVRRHLANSPMFKGIPNFKETRIAMLRTETVKDLFSILDYIKGNYAI
;
A
#
# COMPACT_ATOMS: atom_id res chain seq x y z
N MET A 1 17.82 -0.73 -4.80
CA MET A 1 17.18 -2.01 -4.32
C MET A 1 16.73 -2.81 -5.53
N LYS A 2 17.01 -4.10 -5.56
CA LYS A 2 16.57 -4.99 -6.66
C LYS A 2 15.73 -6.14 -6.13
N ILE A 3 14.69 -6.51 -6.86
CA ILE A 3 13.91 -7.72 -6.66
C ILE A 3 14.08 -8.54 -7.93
N ARG A 4 14.92 -9.57 -7.90
CA ARG A 4 15.42 -10.31 -9.08
C ARG A 4 16.00 -9.33 -10.13
N ASN A 5 15.39 -9.21 -11.30
CA ASN A 5 15.78 -8.31 -12.40
C ASN A 5 15.08 -6.94 -12.37
N ILE A 6 14.18 -6.70 -11.42
CA ILE A 6 13.45 -5.45 -11.28
C ILE A 6 14.30 -4.49 -10.45
N ASP A 7 14.83 -3.45 -11.08
CA ASP A 7 15.61 -2.41 -10.39
C ASP A 7 14.69 -1.25 -9.99
N LEU A 8 14.58 -1.00 -8.69
CA LEU A 8 13.78 0.09 -8.11
C LEU A 8 14.63 1.32 -7.75
N GLY A 9 15.92 1.31 -8.10
CA GLY A 9 16.85 2.39 -7.77
C GLY A 9 17.33 2.39 -6.32
N GLU A 10 17.93 3.50 -5.92
CA GLU A 10 18.36 3.73 -4.54
C GLU A 10 17.19 4.28 -3.71
N GLN A 11 17.09 3.80 -2.45
CA GLN A 11 16.07 4.25 -1.49
C GLN A 11 14.63 4.31 -2.07
N PRO A 12 14.11 3.21 -2.65
CA PRO A 12 12.80 3.22 -3.29
C PRO A 12 11.66 3.47 -2.29
N VAL A 13 10.66 4.21 -2.78
CA VAL A 13 9.44 4.55 -2.05
C VAL A 13 8.26 3.92 -2.77
N VAL A 14 7.61 2.94 -2.13
CA VAL A 14 6.55 2.15 -2.76
C VAL A 14 5.17 2.44 -2.17
N LEU A 15 4.12 2.32 -2.99
CA LEU A 15 2.74 2.47 -2.54
C LEU A 15 2.24 1.17 -1.91
N ALA A 16 1.67 1.25 -0.70
CA ALA A 16 1.11 0.10 -0.01
C ALA A 16 -0.20 -0.40 -0.66
N PRO A 17 -0.46 -1.72 -0.64
CA PRO A 17 -1.78 -2.28 -1.00
C PRO A 17 -2.85 -1.85 0.02
N MET A 18 -3.93 -1.23 -0.44
CA MET A 18 -5.01 -0.75 0.41
C MET A 18 -6.37 -0.97 -0.24
N GLU A 19 -7.21 -1.77 0.40
CA GLU A 19 -8.57 -2.07 -0.07
C GLU A 19 -9.42 -0.80 -0.20
N ASP A 20 -10.16 -0.69 -1.28
CA ASP A 20 -10.96 0.47 -1.66
C ASP A 20 -10.15 1.78 -1.79
N VAL A 21 -8.84 1.71 -2.08
CA VAL A 21 -7.96 2.87 -2.21
C VAL A 21 -7.02 2.75 -3.39
N THR A 22 -6.30 1.61 -3.49
CA THR A 22 -5.27 1.43 -4.53
C THR A 22 -5.86 0.83 -5.81
N ASP A 23 -6.93 1.46 -6.30
CA ASP A 23 -7.47 1.21 -7.63
C ASP A 23 -6.50 1.67 -8.73
N PRO A 24 -6.69 1.29 -10.01
CA PRO A 24 -5.82 1.69 -11.11
C PRO A 24 -5.60 3.20 -11.21
N ALA A 25 -6.65 4.01 -11.03
CA ALA A 25 -6.56 5.46 -11.16
C ALA A 25 -5.62 6.06 -10.09
N PHE A 26 -5.75 5.60 -8.84
CA PHE A 26 -4.90 6.09 -7.76
C PHE A 26 -3.46 5.56 -7.86
N ARG A 27 -3.26 4.31 -8.29
CA ARG A 27 -1.92 3.76 -8.53
C ARG A 27 -1.16 4.56 -9.59
N LEU A 28 -1.80 4.83 -10.74
CA LEU A 28 -1.23 5.67 -11.80
C LEU A 28 -0.89 7.08 -11.30
N MET A 29 -1.76 7.68 -10.50
CA MET A 29 -1.49 8.99 -9.90
C MET A 29 -0.26 8.95 -8.99
N CYS A 30 -0.13 7.95 -8.11
CA CYS A 30 1.05 7.79 -7.26
C CYS A 30 2.33 7.56 -8.09
N LYS A 31 2.24 6.81 -9.20
CA LYS A 31 3.37 6.65 -10.15
C LYS A 31 3.79 7.98 -10.76
N ARG A 32 2.84 8.81 -11.22
CA ARG A 32 3.12 10.17 -11.75
C ARG A 32 3.83 11.05 -10.71
N PHE A 33 3.60 10.83 -9.43
CA PHE A 33 4.28 11.53 -8.34
C PHE A 33 5.54 10.84 -7.82
N GLY A 34 6.00 9.77 -8.48
CA GLY A 34 7.30 9.17 -8.21
C GLY A 34 7.29 7.96 -7.29
N ALA A 35 6.15 7.28 -7.09
CA ALA A 35 6.16 5.97 -6.47
C ALA A 35 6.96 5.00 -7.35
N ASP A 36 8.00 4.37 -6.79
CA ASP A 36 8.90 3.50 -7.56
C ASP A 36 8.21 2.18 -7.94
N MET A 37 7.31 1.69 -7.08
CA MET A 37 6.49 0.52 -7.32
C MET A 37 5.12 0.69 -6.67
N VAL A 38 4.09 0.07 -7.24
CA VAL A 38 2.74 0.08 -6.70
C VAL A 38 2.21 -1.34 -6.49
N TYR A 39 1.23 -1.47 -5.63
CA TYR A 39 0.51 -2.71 -5.35
C TYR A 39 -0.97 -2.55 -5.70
N THR A 40 -1.58 -3.59 -6.25
CA THR A 40 -3.03 -3.64 -6.38
C THR A 40 -3.69 -3.73 -5.00
N GLU A 41 -4.99 -3.53 -4.93
CA GLU A 41 -5.76 -3.99 -3.80
C GLU A 41 -5.57 -5.51 -3.64
N PHE A 42 -5.62 -6.03 -2.40
CA PHE A 42 -5.43 -7.46 -2.18
C PHE A 42 -6.66 -8.27 -2.64
N VAL A 43 -6.39 -9.42 -3.24
CA VAL A 43 -7.36 -10.28 -3.90
C VAL A 43 -7.52 -11.57 -3.12
N SER A 44 -8.77 -12.01 -2.88
CA SER A 44 -9.05 -13.30 -2.25
C SER A 44 -8.74 -14.44 -3.21
N ALA A 45 -7.87 -15.37 -2.83
CA ALA A 45 -7.56 -16.56 -3.59
C ALA A 45 -8.84 -17.41 -3.85
N ASP A 46 -9.68 -17.62 -2.82
CA ASP A 46 -10.96 -18.32 -2.95
C ASP A 46 -11.92 -17.67 -3.97
N ALA A 47 -11.93 -16.35 -4.07
CA ALA A 47 -12.79 -15.66 -5.02
C ALA A 47 -12.18 -15.67 -6.44
N LEU A 48 -10.85 -15.69 -6.53
CA LEU A 48 -10.13 -15.70 -7.78
C LEU A 48 -10.31 -17.03 -8.53
N ILE A 49 -10.11 -18.17 -7.85
CA ILE A 49 -10.30 -19.50 -8.45
C ILE A 49 -11.74 -19.76 -8.88
N ARG A 50 -12.71 -19.04 -8.30
CA ARG A 50 -14.14 -19.09 -8.70
C ARG A 50 -14.48 -18.08 -9.79
N SER A 51 -13.49 -17.42 -10.38
CA SER A 51 -13.64 -16.41 -11.45
C SER A 51 -14.68 -15.33 -11.13
N VAL A 52 -14.73 -14.85 -9.88
CA VAL A 52 -15.66 -13.79 -9.49
C VAL A 52 -15.29 -12.50 -10.23
N ASN A 53 -16.17 -11.99 -11.09
CA ASN A 53 -15.91 -10.86 -11.99
C ASN A 53 -15.28 -9.64 -11.29
N LYS A 54 -15.79 -9.25 -10.12
CA LYS A 54 -15.22 -8.12 -9.36
C LYS A 54 -13.78 -8.40 -8.90
N THR A 55 -13.46 -9.65 -8.63
CA THR A 55 -12.14 -10.09 -8.20
C THR A 55 -11.19 -10.13 -9.39
N MET A 56 -11.63 -10.67 -10.52
CA MET A 56 -10.86 -10.69 -11.78
C MET A 56 -10.51 -9.28 -12.26
N ALA A 57 -11.42 -8.32 -12.12
CA ALA A 57 -11.18 -6.93 -12.48
C ALA A 57 -10.02 -6.28 -11.69
N LYS A 58 -9.70 -6.75 -10.48
CA LYS A 58 -8.56 -6.27 -9.70
C LYS A 58 -7.21 -6.75 -10.23
N LEU A 59 -7.18 -7.71 -11.16
CA LEU A 59 -5.96 -8.16 -11.83
C LEU A 59 -5.57 -7.24 -13.01
N ASN A 60 -6.45 -6.34 -13.42
CA ASN A 60 -6.15 -5.42 -14.51
C ASN A 60 -5.06 -4.44 -14.06
N ILE A 61 -3.99 -4.40 -14.83
CA ILE A 61 -2.84 -3.50 -14.65
C ILE A 61 -2.61 -2.71 -15.94
N ASP A 62 -2.15 -1.48 -15.80
CA ASP A 62 -1.72 -0.62 -16.91
C ASP A 62 -0.20 -0.68 -17.03
N GLU A 63 0.33 -0.62 -18.24
CA GLU A 63 1.78 -0.60 -18.48
C GLU A 63 2.48 0.59 -17.79
N GLN A 64 1.78 1.70 -17.60
CA GLN A 64 2.32 2.88 -16.90
C GLN A 64 2.42 2.68 -15.38
N GLU A 65 1.80 1.64 -14.82
CA GLU A 65 1.91 1.31 -13.40
C GLU A 65 3.20 0.55 -13.07
N ARG A 66 3.88 -0.01 -14.06
CA ARG A 66 5.04 -0.87 -13.85
C ARG A 66 6.22 -0.12 -13.18
N PRO A 67 6.94 -0.77 -12.28
CA PRO A 67 6.70 -2.11 -11.72
C PRO A 67 5.45 -2.15 -10.83
N VAL A 68 4.63 -3.20 -11.00
CA VAL A 68 3.40 -3.39 -10.25
C VAL A 68 3.32 -4.81 -9.66
N ALA A 69 2.90 -4.89 -8.40
CA ALA A 69 2.66 -6.15 -7.71
C ALA A 69 1.17 -6.42 -7.58
N ILE A 70 0.72 -7.62 -7.98
CA ILE A 70 -0.61 -8.12 -7.62
C ILE A 70 -0.51 -8.85 -6.28
N GLN A 71 -1.38 -8.51 -5.33
CA GLN A 71 -1.36 -9.09 -4.00
C GLN A 71 -2.56 -10.01 -3.78
N ILE A 72 -2.30 -11.26 -3.33
CA ILE A 72 -3.33 -12.25 -2.99
C ILE A 72 -3.27 -12.62 -1.51
N TYR A 73 -4.41 -13.11 -0.98
CA TYR A 73 -4.50 -13.69 0.35
C TYR A 73 -5.42 -14.91 0.38
N GLY A 74 -5.09 -15.84 1.24
CA GLY A 74 -5.84 -17.08 1.46
C GLY A 74 -5.29 -17.79 2.68
N LYS A 75 -5.71 -19.06 2.87
CA LYS A 75 -5.32 -19.91 4.00
C LYS A 75 -5.21 -21.38 3.65
N ASP A 76 -5.32 -21.72 2.40
CA ASP A 76 -5.33 -23.08 1.89
C ASP A 76 -4.29 -23.23 0.77
N VAL A 77 -3.44 -24.23 0.86
CA VAL A 77 -2.30 -24.40 -0.05
C VAL A 77 -2.74 -24.55 -1.51
N PRO A 78 -3.62 -25.52 -1.87
CA PRO A 78 -4.05 -25.68 -3.25
C PRO A 78 -4.69 -24.43 -3.84
N THR A 79 -5.57 -23.78 -3.08
CA THR A 79 -6.25 -22.54 -3.49
C THR A 79 -5.26 -21.40 -3.74
N MET A 80 -4.23 -21.25 -2.90
CA MET A 80 -3.22 -20.21 -3.06
C MET A 80 -2.31 -20.49 -4.26
N VAL A 81 -1.98 -21.72 -4.54
CA VAL A 81 -1.21 -22.13 -5.72
C VAL A 81 -1.99 -21.85 -7.00
N GLU A 82 -3.24 -22.27 -7.10
CA GLU A 82 -4.09 -22.02 -8.27
C GLU A 82 -4.29 -20.51 -8.50
N ALA A 83 -4.57 -19.76 -7.44
CA ALA A 83 -4.69 -18.30 -7.51
C ALA A 83 -3.39 -17.63 -7.97
N ALA A 84 -2.23 -18.11 -7.52
CA ALA A 84 -0.93 -17.60 -7.95
C ALA A 84 -0.68 -17.81 -9.45
N GLN A 85 -1.07 -18.95 -10.00
CA GLN A 85 -0.97 -19.26 -11.43
C GLN A 85 -1.89 -18.34 -12.26
N ILE A 86 -3.12 -18.11 -11.79
CA ILE A 86 -4.05 -17.15 -12.42
C ILE A 86 -3.45 -15.74 -12.41
N VAL A 87 -2.81 -15.34 -11.31
CA VAL A 87 -2.14 -14.03 -11.23
C VAL A 87 -0.96 -13.96 -12.20
N GLU A 88 -0.17 -15.02 -12.34
CA GLU A 88 0.96 -15.05 -13.29
C GLU A 88 0.48 -14.86 -14.73
N GLU A 89 -0.70 -15.39 -15.11
CA GLU A 89 -1.30 -15.16 -16.42
C GLU A 89 -1.65 -13.68 -16.69
N ALA A 90 -1.95 -12.92 -15.64
CA ALA A 90 -2.16 -11.47 -15.74
C ALA A 90 -0.85 -10.67 -15.91
N LYS A 91 0.31 -11.34 -15.85
CA LYS A 91 1.66 -10.80 -16.11
C LYS A 91 2.02 -9.57 -15.26
N PRO A 92 1.82 -9.58 -13.93
CA PRO A 92 2.42 -8.55 -13.07
C PRO A 92 3.94 -8.71 -13.04
N ASP A 93 4.62 -7.69 -12.54
CA ASP A 93 6.06 -7.78 -12.30
C ASP A 93 6.37 -8.66 -11.06
N ILE A 94 5.46 -8.65 -10.08
CA ILE A 94 5.62 -9.34 -8.79
C ILE A 94 4.29 -9.92 -8.33
N LEU A 95 4.33 -11.12 -7.77
CA LEU A 95 3.25 -11.68 -6.95
C LEU A 95 3.53 -11.41 -5.47
N ALA A 96 2.61 -10.80 -4.76
CA ALA A 96 2.74 -10.53 -3.33
C ALA A 96 1.77 -11.36 -2.50
N LEU A 97 2.26 -11.99 -1.43
CA LEU A 97 1.44 -12.71 -0.45
C LEU A 97 1.09 -11.79 0.71
N ASN A 98 -0.20 -11.69 1.04
CA ASN A 98 -0.69 -10.87 2.15
C ASN A 98 -0.84 -11.73 3.42
N PHE A 99 0.08 -11.55 4.35
CA PHE A 99 -0.01 -12.08 5.72
C PHE A 99 -0.08 -10.95 6.76
N GLY A 100 -0.59 -9.77 6.33
CA GLY A 100 -0.60 -8.57 7.17
C GLY A 100 -1.98 -7.91 7.37
N CYS A 101 -3.02 -8.27 6.61
CA CYS A 101 -4.35 -7.68 6.75
C CYS A 101 -4.97 -8.00 8.12
N PRO A 102 -5.23 -6.99 9.01
CA PRO A 102 -5.65 -7.25 10.38
C PRO A 102 -7.16 -7.34 10.56
N VAL A 103 -7.95 -7.01 9.51
CA VAL A 103 -9.41 -6.90 9.64
C VAL A 103 -10.07 -8.23 9.98
N LYS A 104 -11.06 -8.20 10.88
CA LYS A 104 -11.70 -9.40 11.43
C LYS A 104 -12.24 -10.35 10.36
N ARG A 105 -12.79 -9.81 9.25
CA ARG A 105 -13.32 -10.64 8.14
C ARG A 105 -12.25 -11.46 7.41
N VAL A 106 -10.97 -11.10 7.52
CA VAL A 106 -9.83 -11.80 6.94
C VAL A 106 -9.06 -12.55 8.02
N ALA A 107 -8.48 -11.82 8.99
CA ALA A 107 -7.64 -12.39 10.04
C ALA A 107 -8.41 -13.34 10.98
N GLY A 108 -9.67 -13.05 11.28
CA GLY A 108 -10.54 -13.92 12.10
C GLY A 108 -10.92 -15.24 11.42
N LYS A 109 -10.66 -15.36 10.11
CA LYS A 109 -10.85 -16.61 9.35
C LYS A 109 -9.54 -17.35 9.10
N GLY A 110 -8.43 -16.93 9.71
CA GLY A 110 -7.12 -17.53 9.58
C GLY A 110 -6.30 -17.09 8.36
N ALA A 111 -6.79 -16.13 7.55
CA ALA A 111 -6.06 -15.56 6.42
C ALA A 111 -5.42 -14.20 6.77
N GLY A 112 -4.63 -13.63 5.87
CA GLY A 112 -3.95 -12.36 6.13
C GLY A 112 -3.11 -12.43 7.41
N ALA A 113 -3.26 -11.48 8.33
CA ALA A 113 -2.53 -11.50 9.61
C ALA A 113 -2.95 -12.66 10.55
N GLY A 114 -4.04 -13.38 10.25
CA GLY A 114 -4.41 -14.59 10.97
C GLY A 114 -3.38 -15.71 10.82
N MET A 115 -2.64 -15.72 9.72
CA MET A 115 -1.55 -16.67 9.46
C MET A 115 -0.39 -16.56 10.47
N LEU A 116 -0.23 -15.40 11.14
CA LEU A 116 0.77 -15.22 12.21
C LEU A 116 0.55 -16.15 13.42
N GLN A 117 -0.64 -16.75 13.54
CA GLN A 117 -0.95 -17.77 14.54
C GLN A 117 -0.68 -19.20 14.05
N ASN A 118 -0.37 -19.39 12.77
CA ASN A 118 -0.06 -20.70 12.18
C ASN A 118 1.13 -20.56 11.20
N VAL A 119 2.31 -20.34 11.77
CA VAL A 119 3.55 -20.17 11.00
C VAL A 119 3.85 -21.40 10.11
N PRO A 120 3.70 -22.65 10.56
CA PRO A 120 3.94 -23.81 9.68
C PRO A 120 3.12 -23.75 8.38
N LEU A 121 1.82 -23.45 8.47
CA LEU A 121 0.97 -23.31 7.29
C LEU A 121 1.33 -22.08 6.43
N MET A 122 1.74 -20.97 7.06
CA MET A 122 2.23 -19.78 6.34
C MET A 122 3.45 -20.13 5.47
N LEU A 123 4.40 -20.88 6.02
CA LEU A 123 5.61 -21.29 5.32
C LEU A 123 5.29 -22.31 4.22
N GLU A 124 4.41 -23.27 4.49
CA GLU A 124 3.95 -24.25 3.50
C GLU A 124 3.28 -23.58 2.29
N ILE A 125 2.36 -22.63 2.52
CA ILE A 125 1.73 -21.84 1.46
C ILE A 125 2.79 -21.03 0.69
N THR A 126 3.70 -20.36 1.40
CA THR A 126 4.73 -19.54 0.77
C THR A 126 5.61 -20.37 -0.14
N LYS A 127 6.11 -21.52 0.35
CA LYS A 127 6.96 -22.43 -0.43
C LYS A 127 6.23 -22.98 -1.65
N ALA A 128 4.99 -23.44 -1.47
CA ALA A 128 4.19 -24.00 -2.56
C ALA A 128 3.91 -22.97 -3.67
N VAL A 129 3.63 -21.71 -3.29
CA VAL A 129 3.42 -20.61 -4.26
C VAL A 129 4.72 -20.27 -4.99
N VAL A 130 5.84 -20.15 -4.26
CA VAL A 130 7.16 -19.90 -4.87
C VAL A 130 7.52 -20.96 -5.91
N ASP A 131 7.27 -22.22 -5.59
CA ASP A 131 7.57 -23.34 -6.50
C ASP A 131 6.62 -23.41 -7.72
N ALA A 132 5.43 -22.81 -7.62
CA ALA A 132 4.39 -22.91 -8.65
C ALA A 132 4.45 -21.84 -9.73
N VAL A 133 5.15 -20.71 -9.50
CA VAL A 133 5.20 -19.56 -10.43
C VAL A 133 6.64 -19.19 -10.78
N LYS A 134 6.80 -18.51 -11.91
CA LYS A 134 8.13 -18.05 -12.41
C LYS A 134 8.43 -16.61 -12.06
N ILE A 135 7.39 -15.80 -11.81
CA ILE A 135 7.54 -14.40 -11.40
C ILE A 135 8.04 -14.29 -9.96
N PRO A 136 8.73 -13.19 -9.58
CA PRO A 136 9.17 -12.96 -8.21
C PRO A 136 8.00 -13.02 -7.23
N VAL A 137 8.17 -13.76 -6.12
CA VAL A 137 7.20 -13.81 -5.02
C VAL A 137 7.73 -13.01 -3.84
N THR A 138 6.90 -12.14 -3.28
CA THR A 138 7.21 -11.35 -2.09
C THR A 138 6.15 -11.55 -1.00
N VAL A 139 6.51 -11.24 0.23
CA VAL A 139 5.57 -11.33 1.37
C VAL A 139 5.39 -9.96 2.01
N LYS A 140 4.15 -9.62 2.37
CA LYS A 140 3.84 -8.49 3.23
C LYS A 140 3.17 -8.95 4.51
N THR A 141 3.78 -8.64 5.67
CA THR A 141 3.31 -9.09 6.98
C THR A 141 3.42 -8.00 8.05
N ARG A 142 3.26 -8.36 9.32
CA ARG A 142 3.36 -7.53 10.52
C ARG A 142 4.38 -8.09 11.51
N LEU A 143 4.63 -7.38 12.62
CA LEU A 143 5.58 -7.79 13.65
C LEU A 143 5.19 -9.12 14.33
N GLY A 144 3.91 -9.44 14.33
CA GLY A 144 3.36 -10.63 14.97
C GLY A 144 1.86 -10.46 15.23
N TRP A 145 1.27 -11.41 15.98
CA TRP A 145 -0.15 -11.40 16.31
C TRP A 145 -0.49 -10.30 17.33
N ASP A 146 0.21 -10.27 18.44
CA ASP A 146 0.05 -9.31 19.52
C ASP A 146 1.42 -8.93 20.13
N HIS A 147 1.40 -8.23 21.27
CA HIS A 147 2.62 -7.77 21.94
C HIS A 147 3.54 -8.93 22.38
N ASP A 148 2.96 -10.02 22.86
CA ASP A 148 3.72 -11.15 23.41
C ASP A 148 4.19 -12.12 22.31
N HIS A 149 3.58 -12.05 21.14
CA HIS A 149 3.87 -12.91 19.99
C HIS A 149 4.42 -12.08 18.80
N ARG A 150 5.50 -11.32 19.04
CA ARG A 150 6.25 -10.59 18.00
C ARG A 150 7.36 -11.47 17.43
N ILE A 151 7.04 -12.21 16.40
CA ILE A 151 7.86 -13.29 15.82
C ILE A 151 8.65 -12.89 14.59
N ILE A 152 8.55 -11.63 14.14
CA ILE A 152 8.99 -11.23 12.78
C ILE A 152 10.48 -11.44 12.52
N VAL A 153 11.35 -11.32 13.53
CA VAL A 153 12.80 -11.46 13.34
C VAL A 153 13.16 -12.88 12.89
N ASP A 154 12.66 -13.89 13.61
CA ASP A 154 12.87 -15.30 13.26
C ASP A 154 12.06 -15.72 12.03
N LEU A 155 10.85 -15.17 11.88
CA LEU A 155 9.98 -15.45 10.73
C LEU A 155 10.57 -14.93 9.41
N ALA A 156 11.31 -13.82 9.44
CA ALA A 156 11.92 -13.24 8.23
C ALA A 156 12.88 -14.22 7.56
N GLU A 157 13.71 -14.90 8.33
CA GLU A 157 14.64 -15.89 7.82
C GLU A 157 13.91 -17.12 7.26
N GLN A 158 12.92 -17.65 7.98
CA GLN A 158 12.13 -18.78 7.52
C GLN A 158 11.38 -18.48 6.22
N LEU A 159 10.84 -17.26 6.06
CA LEU A 159 10.21 -16.83 4.81
C LEU A 159 11.23 -16.71 3.66
N GLN A 160 12.43 -16.17 3.93
CA GLN A 160 13.50 -16.15 2.95
C GLN A 160 13.86 -17.57 2.49
N ASP A 161 13.96 -18.53 3.41
CA ASP A 161 14.28 -19.93 3.10
C ASP A 161 13.18 -20.60 2.26
N CYS A 162 11.95 -20.10 2.27
CA CYS A 162 10.91 -20.50 1.33
C CYS A 162 11.17 -19.99 -0.11
N GLY A 163 12.11 -19.08 -0.32
CA GLY A 163 12.48 -18.55 -1.62
C GLY A 163 11.76 -17.25 -2.02
N ILE A 164 11.21 -16.50 -1.08
CA ILE A 164 10.70 -15.15 -1.40
C ILE A 164 11.85 -14.20 -1.76
N GLU A 165 11.55 -13.17 -2.55
CA GLU A 165 12.57 -12.25 -3.07
C GLU A 165 12.54 -10.84 -2.45
N ALA A 166 11.57 -10.55 -1.62
CA ALA A 166 11.54 -9.39 -0.72
C ALA A 166 10.52 -9.60 0.40
N LEU A 167 10.77 -8.95 1.54
CA LEU A 167 9.86 -8.96 2.67
C LEU A 167 9.46 -7.53 3.03
N THR A 168 8.16 -7.25 3.08
CA THR A 168 7.62 -5.99 3.59
C THR A 168 7.05 -6.20 4.98
N VAL A 169 7.47 -5.40 5.95
CA VAL A 169 7.04 -5.51 7.35
C VAL A 169 6.36 -4.22 7.80
N HIS A 170 5.10 -4.33 8.24
CA HIS A 170 4.42 -3.25 8.94
C HIS A 170 4.83 -3.27 10.43
N GLY A 171 5.35 -2.16 10.94
CA GLY A 171 5.84 -1.99 12.32
C GLY A 171 4.73 -2.01 13.39
N ARG A 172 3.66 -2.75 13.19
CA ARG A 172 2.58 -3.01 14.17
C ARG A 172 2.24 -4.49 14.20
N THR A 173 1.73 -4.94 15.34
CA THR A 173 1.13 -6.27 15.46
C THR A 173 -0.29 -6.28 14.85
N ARG A 174 -0.87 -7.47 14.69
CA ARG A 174 -2.28 -7.60 14.26
C ARG A 174 -3.22 -6.98 15.29
N ALA A 175 -2.98 -7.20 16.58
CA ALA A 175 -3.84 -6.69 17.65
C ALA A 175 -3.88 -5.16 17.71
N GLN A 176 -2.78 -4.48 17.42
CA GLN A 176 -2.72 -3.02 17.35
C GLN A 176 -3.56 -2.47 16.18
N MET A 177 -3.80 -3.24 15.13
CA MET A 177 -4.43 -2.74 13.89
C MET A 177 -3.72 -1.48 13.35
N TYR A 178 -4.22 -0.29 13.72
CA TYR A 178 -3.68 1.03 13.35
C TYR A 178 -3.50 1.95 14.56
N THR A 179 -3.68 1.45 15.79
CA THR A 179 -3.51 2.23 17.01
C THR A 179 -2.05 2.29 17.45
N GLY A 180 -1.72 3.29 18.25
CA GLY A 180 -0.35 3.55 18.69
C GLY A 180 0.57 3.92 17.54
N GLU A 181 1.87 3.83 17.75
CA GLU A 181 2.92 4.09 16.77
C GLU A 181 3.47 2.80 16.16
N ALA A 182 3.98 2.89 14.94
CA ALA A 182 4.68 1.78 14.30
C ALA A 182 6.09 1.66 14.90
N ASP A 183 6.38 0.49 15.47
CA ASP A 183 7.70 0.15 15.99
C ASP A 183 8.58 -0.43 14.88
N TRP A 184 9.62 0.30 14.52
CA TRP A 184 10.57 -0.09 13.48
C TRP A 184 11.79 -0.83 14.03
N THR A 185 11.91 -0.99 15.35
CA THR A 185 13.07 -1.61 15.98
C THR A 185 13.30 -3.02 15.45
N LEU A 186 12.25 -3.85 15.46
CA LEU A 186 12.35 -5.23 14.96
C LEU A 186 12.60 -5.31 13.46
N ILE A 187 12.16 -4.30 12.68
CA ILE A 187 12.47 -4.22 11.25
C ILE A 187 13.98 -3.98 11.07
N GLY A 188 14.55 -3.08 11.87
CA GLY A 188 16.00 -2.86 11.92
C GLY A 188 16.78 -4.09 12.38
N ASP A 189 16.23 -4.86 13.33
CA ASP A 189 16.87 -6.09 13.81
C ASP A 189 16.91 -7.18 12.72
N ILE A 190 15.89 -7.30 11.87
CA ILE A 190 15.94 -8.14 10.68
C ILE A 190 17.14 -7.75 9.79
N LYS A 191 17.35 -6.46 9.56
CA LYS A 191 18.45 -5.96 8.71
C LYS A 191 19.83 -6.20 9.32
N LYS A 192 19.94 -6.32 10.64
CA LYS A 192 21.22 -6.65 11.32
C LYS A 192 21.57 -8.14 11.25
N ASN A 193 20.61 -9.00 10.89
CA ASN A 193 20.86 -10.43 10.76
C ASN A 193 21.67 -10.70 9.48
N PRO A 194 22.94 -11.18 9.60
CA PRO A 194 23.79 -11.40 8.43
C PRO A 194 23.30 -12.53 7.49
N ARG A 195 22.32 -13.31 7.92
CA ARG A 195 21.72 -14.38 7.12
C ARG A 195 20.59 -13.87 6.22
N ILE A 196 20.12 -12.64 6.42
CA ILE A 196 19.12 -12.02 5.55
C ILE A 196 19.79 -11.39 4.34
N HIS A 197 19.46 -11.90 3.15
CA HIS A 197 20.03 -11.47 1.87
C HIS A 197 18.98 -10.81 0.96
N ILE A 198 17.70 -11.02 1.23
CA ILE A 198 16.61 -10.39 0.47
C ILE A 198 16.37 -8.94 0.92
N PRO A 199 15.84 -8.08 0.04
CA PRO A 199 15.43 -6.73 0.41
C PRO A 199 14.35 -6.72 1.50
N ILE A 200 14.52 -5.83 2.48
CA ILE A 200 13.56 -5.57 3.54
C ILE A 200 12.93 -4.19 3.32
N ILE A 201 11.62 -4.15 3.16
CA ILE A 201 10.84 -2.93 2.97
C ILE A 201 10.10 -2.63 4.26
N GLY A 202 10.40 -1.50 4.88
CA GLY A 202 9.71 -1.06 6.10
C GLY A 202 8.42 -0.32 5.79
N ASN A 203 7.38 -0.53 6.61
CA ASN A 203 6.08 0.10 6.48
C ASN A 203 5.53 0.54 7.84
N GLY A 204 4.82 1.64 7.87
CA GLY A 204 4.13 2.19 9.03
C GLY A 204 4.61 3.58 9.43
N ASP A 205 3.67 4.51 9.51
CA ASP A 205 3.83 5.90 9.95
C ASP A 205 4.94 6.71 9.24
N VAL A 206 5.21 6.38 7.99
CA VAL A 206 6.02 7.24 7.11
C VAL A 206 5.10 8.34 6.58
N THR A 207 5.06 9.47 7.28
CA THR A 207 4.12 10.57 7.04
C THR A 207 4.80 11.85 6.57
N THR A 208 6.12 11.93 6.71
CA THR A 208 6.93 13.07 6.32
C THR A 208 8.21 12.64 5.60
N PRO A 209 8.81 13.52 4.78
CA PRO A 209 10.11 13.27 4.16
C PRO A 209 11.23 12.97 5.17
N GLN A 210 11.25 13.68 6.30
CA GLN A 210 12.24 13.48 7.37
C GLN A 210 12.11 12.09 7.98
N ARG A 211 10.85 11.64 8.21
CA ARG A 211 10.60 10.28 8.73
C ARG A 211 11.04 9.21 7.74
N ALA A 212 10.85 9.44 6.45
CA ALA A 212 11.33 8.55 5.40
C ALA A 212 12.87 8.39 5.46
N LYS A 213 13.61 9.50 5.54
CA LYS A 213 15.08 9.50 5.66
C LYS A 213 15.53 8.80 6.95
N GLU A 214 14.91 9.13 8.09
CA GLU A 214 15.19 8.45 9.36
C GLU A 214 15.02 6.92 9.24
N CYS A 215 13.99 6.46 8.54
CA CYS A 215 13.76 5.03 8.36
C CYS A 215 14.91 4.34 7.63
N PHE A 216 15.45 4.94 6.58
CA PHE A 216 16.62 4.41 5.88
C PHE A 216 17.89 4.46 6.76
N GLU A 217 18.18 5.59 7.37
CA GLU A 217 19.44 5.81 8.10
C GLU A 217 19.50 5.01 9.40
N LYS A 218 18.41 5.00 10.17
CA LYS A 218 18.39 4.40 11.50
C LYS A 218 18.17 2.89 11.49
N TYR A 219 17.32 2.40 10.57
CA TYR A 219 16.94 0.99 10.54
C TYR A 219 17.54 0.21 9.38
N GLY A 220 18.22 0.88 8.44
CA GLY A 220 18.98 0.26 7.35
C GLY A 220 18.12 -0.50 6.35
N VAL A 221 16.81 -0.19 6.24
CA VAL A 221 15.90 -0.85 5.29
C VAL A 221 16.29 -0.54 3.84
N ASP A 222 16.00 -1.47 2.94
CA ASP A 222 16.31 -1.32 1.52
C ASP A 222 15.27 -0.50 0.76
N GLY A 223 14.06 -0.41 1.32
CA GLY A 223 12.96 0.38 0.77
C GLY A 223 11.96 0.76 1.86
N ILE A 224 11.13 1.75 1.58
CA ILE A 224 10.02 2.15 2.45
C ILE A 224 8.69 2.06 1.71
N MET A 225 7.63 1.72 2.45
CA MET A 225 6.27 1.61 1.90
C MET A 225 5.35 2.63 2.57
N ILE A 226 4.71 3.47 1.77
CA ILE A 226 3.77 4.50 2.22
C ILE A 226 2.33 4.01 1.99
N GLY A 227 1.50 4.07 3.04
CA GLY A 227 0.07 3.76 2.97
C GLY A 227 -0.78 5.01 3.22
N ARG A 228 -1.41 5.10 4.37
CA ARG A 228 -2.40 6.13 4.74
C ARG A 228 -1.95 7.58 4.51
N ALA A 229 -0.66 7.86 4.56
CA ALA A 229 -0.12 9.19 4.31
C ALA A 229 -0.30 9.68 2.86
N SER A 230 -0.60 8.76 1.92
CA SER A 230 -0.93 9.10 0.54
C SER A 230 -2.40 9.48 0.31
N PHE A 231 -3.29 9.28 1.30
CA PHE A 231 -4.72 9.61 1.16
C PHE A 231 -4.91 11.12 0.96
N GLY A 232 -5.45 11.49 -0.21
CA GLY A 232 -5.63 12.91 -0.58
C GLY A 232 -4.33 13.71 -0.57
N ARG A 233 -3.18 13.01 -0.67
CA ARG A 233 -1.82 13.55 -0.77
C ARG A 233 -0.94 12.64 -1.62
N PRO A 234 -1.32 12.29 -2.86
CA PRO A 234 -0.50 11.41 -3.69
C PRO A 234 0.90 12.01 -3.97
N TRP A 235 1.04 13.31 -3.91
CA TRP A 235 2.32 14.02 -4.07
C TRP A 235 3.33 13.79 -2.92
N ILE A 236 2.97 13.07 -1.86
CA ILE A 236 3.91 12.68 -0.79
C ILE A 236 5.13 11.93 -1.35
N PHE A 237 4.94 11.14 -2.41
CA PHE A 237 6.04 10.46 -3.08
C PHE A 237 7.05 11.45 -3.67
N LYS A 238 6.58 12.52 -4.30
CA LYS A 238 7.43 13.59 -4.82
C LYS A 238 8.19 14.32 -3.71
N GLU A 239 7.49 14.64 -2.62
CA GLU A 239 8.10 15.31 -1.45
C GLU A 239 9.19 14.44 -0.82
N VAL A 240 8.89 13.16 -0.60
CA VAL A 240 9.85 12.21 0.00
C VAL A 240 11.06 11.99 -0.92
N LYS A 241 10.85 11.74 -2.21
CA LYS A 241 11.94 11.51 -3.15
C LYS A 241 12.85 12.73 -3.29
N HIS A 242 12.29 13.92 -3.36
CA HIS A 242 13.07 15.15 -3.39
C HIS A 242 13.97 15.26 -2.16
N TYR A 243 13.40 15.05 -0.97
CA TYR A 243 14.15 15.15 0.28
C TYR A 243 15.24 14.07 0.43
N LEU A 244 14.97 12.85 -0.01
CA LEU A 244 15.97 11.78 0.00
C LEU A 244 17.15 12.09 -0.94
N GLN A 245 16.89 12.75 -2.08
CA GLN A 245 17.91 13.11 -3.06
C GLN A 245 18.72 14.34 -2.70
N THR A 246 18.08 15.35 -2.10
CA THR A 246 18.70 16.67 -1.88
C THR A 246 19.01 16.97 -0.43
N GLY A 247 18.32 16.33 0.51
CA GLY A 247 18.32 16.69 1.94
C GLY A 247 17.48 17.91 2.26
N GLU A 248 16.82 18.53 1.28
CA GLU A 248 16.00 19.74 1.43
C GLU A 248 14.52 19.44 1.20
N GLU A 249 13.65 20.17 1.90
CA GLU A 249 12.22 20.08 1.66
C GLU A 249 11.86 20.69 0.31
N LEU A 250 10.90 20.08 -0.37
CA LEU A 250 10.30 20.67 -1.56
C LEU A 250 9.63 21.99 -1.16
N PRO A 251 9.80 23.08 -1.94
CA PRO A 251 9.04 24.30 -1.70
C PRO A 251 7.55 24.01 -1.53
N PRO A 252 6.84 24.71 -0.64
CA PRO A 252 5.45 24.46 -0.38
C PRO A 252 4.62 24.49 -1.67
N LEU A 253 3.97 23.36 -1.98
CA LEU A 253 3.06 23.29 -3.12
C LEU A 253 1.84 24.18 -2.85
N SER A 254 1.46 25.01 -3.84
CA SER A 254 0.33 25.92 -3.70
C SER A 254 -0.99 25.17 -3.45
N PHE A 255 -1.92 25.82 -2.78
CA PHE A 255 -3.25 25.29 -2.55
C PHE A 255 -3.97 24.98 -3.88
N ASP A 256 -3.85 25.88 -4.83
CA ASP A 256 -4.43 25.72 -6.17
C ASP A 256 -3.92 24.47 -6.87
N TRP A 257 -2.61 24.25 -6.85
CA TRP A 257 -2.02 23.06 -7.44
C TRP A 257 -2.53 21.77 -6.78
N LYS A 258 -2.60 21.74 -5.45
CA LYS A 258 -3.13 20.59 -4.70
C LYS A 258 -4.62 20.34 -5.02
N MET A 259 -5.38 21.43 -5.19
CA MET A 259 -6.79 21.36 -5.58
C MET A 259 -6.96 20.76 -6.97
N GLU A 260 -6.15 21.14 -7.93
CA GLU A 260 -6.18 20.55 -9.28
C GLU A 260 -5.82 19.05 -9.25
N VAL A 261 -4.86 18.63 -8.43
CA VAL A 261 -4.55 17.21 -8.26
C VAL A 261 -5.76 16.45 -7.72
N LEU A 262 -6.47 16.98 -6.72
CA LEU A 262 -7.68 16.33 -6.19
C LEU A 262 -8.82 16.30 -7.21
N ARG A 263 -8.99 17.35 -8.03
CA ARG A 263 -9.96 17.38 -9.13
C ARG A 263 -9.65 16.31 -10.15
N GLN A 264 -8.38 16.18 -10.55
CA GLN A 264 -7.96 15.13 -11.47
C GLN A 264 -8.22 13.74 -10.88
N GLN A 265 -7.98 13.54 -9.60
CA GLN A 265 -8.30 12.26 -8.93
C GLN A 265 -9.80 11.94 -8.97
N VAL A 266 -10.67 12.95 -8.81
CA VAL A 266 -12.13 12.76 -8.99
C VAL A 266 -12.45 12.34 -10.42
N ILE A 267 -11.91 13.04 -11.41
CA ILE A 267 -12.14 12.75 -12.83
C ILE A 267 -11.66 11.32 -13.16
N ASP A 268 -10.45 10.96 -12.76
CA ASP A 268 -9.86 9.64 -13.03
C ASP A 268 -10.72 8.52 -12.40
N SER A 269 -11.22 8.72 -11.16
CA SER A 269 -12.09 7.76 -10.49
C SER A 269 -13.47 7.63 -11.13
N VAL A 270 -14.05 8.74 -11.60
CA VAL A 270 -15.33 8.75 -12.31
C VAL A 270 -15.21 8.04 -13.66
N ASN A 271 -14.14 8.29 -14.39
CA ASN A 271 -13.87 7.62 -15.67
C ASN A 271 -13.65 6.11 -15.51
N LEU A 272 -13.06 5.69 -14.39
CA LEU A 272 -12.82 4.28 -14.10
C LEU A 272 -14.10 3.53 -13.71
N LEU A 273 -15.00 4.15 -12.95
CA LEU A 273 -16.15 3.48 -12.33
C LEU A 273 -17.48 3.88 -12.96
N ASP A 274 -17.93 5.05 -12.69
CA ASP A 274 -19.03 5.91 -13.15
C ASP A 274 -19.09 7.11 -12.18
N GLU A 275 -19.94 8.09 -12.49
CA GLU A 275 -20.01 9.32 -11.71
C GLU A 275 -20.29 9.06 -10.22
N ARG A 276 -21.36 8.34 -9.92
CA ARG A 276 -21.77 8.10 -8.54
C ARG A 276 -20.74 7.26 -7.77
N ARG A 277 -20.31 6.14 -8.34
CA ARG A 277 -19.36 5.24 -7.69
C ARG A 277 -17.97 5.91 -7.54
N GLY A 278 -17.54 6.63 -8.56
CA GLY A 278 -16.28 7.37 -8.55
C GLY A 278 -16.23 8.41 -7.44
N ILE A 279 -17.30 9.22 -7.30
CA ILE A 279 -17.40 10.21 -6.22
C ILE A 279 -17.41 9.52 -4.84
N LEU A 280 -18.18 8.47 -4.66
CA LEU A 280 -18.21 7.71 -3.41
C LEU A 280 -16.83 7.16 -3.06
N HIS A 281 -16.07 6.72 -4.05
CA HIS A 281 -14.74 6.17 -3.89
C HIS A 281 -13.72 7.22 -3.43
N VAL A 282 -13.73 8.41 -4.06
CA VAL A 282 -12.78 9.48 -3.70
C VAL A 282 -13.07 10.17 -2.36
N ARG A 283 -14.27 9.97 -1.77
CA ARG A 283 -14.60 10.56 -0.45
C ARG A 283 -13.57 10.28 0.62
N ARG A 284 -12.95 9.10 0.59
CA ARG A 284 -11.88 8.73 1.54
C ARG A 284 -10.67 9.64 1.39
N HIS A 285 -10.28 9.95 0.16
CA HIS A 285 -9.18 10.86 -0.12
C HIS A 285 -9.52 12.29 0.28
N LEU A 286 -10.70 12.79 -0.07
CA LEU A 286 -11.17 14.11 0.32
C LEU A 286 -11.24 14.26 1.85
N ALA A 287 -11.78 13.25 2.55
CA ALA A 287 -11.91 13.26 4.00
C ALA A 287 -10.56 13.29 4.74
N ASN A 288 -9.52 12.71 4.16
CA ASN A 288 -8.20 12.57 4.79
C ASN A 288 -7.16 13.52 4.23
N SER A 289 -7.47 14.31 3.21
CA SER A 289 -6.53 15.25 2.63
C SER A 289 -6.02 16.25 3.67
N PRO A 290 -4.69 16.37 3.83
CA PRO A 290 -4.11 17.30 4.78
C PRO A 290 -4.39 18.77 4.43
N MET A 291 -4.70 19.07 3.16
CA MET A 291 -4.98 20.44 2.73
C MET A 291 -6.23 21.05 3.35
N PHE A 292 -7.14 20.23 3.87
CA PHE A 292 -8.36 20.69 4.54
C PHE A 292 -8.24 20.71 6.08
N LYS A 293 -7.09 20.34 6.62
CA LYS A 293 -6.85 20.34 8.07
C LYS A 293 -6.56 21.74 8.58
N GLY A 294 -7.15 22.09 9.70
CA GLY A 294 -6.90 23.37 10.36
C GLY A 294 -7.66 24.57 9.77
N ILE A 295 -8.48 24.37 8.75
CA ILE A 295 -9.33 25.44 8.19
C ILE A 295 -10.42 25.83 9.24
N PRO A 296 -10.47 27.09 9.68
CA PRO A 296 -11.50 27.55 10.61
C PRO A 296 -12.92 27.40 10.02
N ASN A 297 -13.88 27.03 10.85
CA ASN A 297 -15.30 26.91 10.49
C ASN A 297 -15.61 25.98 9.28
N PHE A 298 -14.71 25.01 9.00
CA PHE A 298 -14.81 24.14 7.81
C PHE A 298 -15.78 22.97 7.97
N LYS A 299 -16.33 22.71 9.16
CA LYS A 299 -17.12 21.49 9.45
C LYS A 299 -18.31 21.30 8.49
N GLU A 300 -19.10 22.34 8.27
CA GLU A 300 -20.29 22.26 7.41
C GLU A 300 -19.92 22.10 5.95
N THR A 301 -18.93 22.86 5.47
CA THR A 301 -18.41 22.73 4.11
C THR A 301 -17.82 21.35 3.86
N ARG A 302 -17.11 20.78 4.83
CA ARG A 302 -16.60 19.42 4.75
C ARG A 302 -17.73 18.38 4.66
N ILE A 303 -18.78 18.53 5.44
CA ILE A 303 -19.95 17.65 5.39
C ILE A 303 -20.62 17.74 4.02
N ALA A 304 -20.83 18.96 3.51
CA ALA A 304 -21.39 19.18 2.18
C ALA A 304 -20.55 18.50 1.11
N MET A 305 -19.22 18.74 1.09
CA MET A 305 -18.27 18.11 0.16
C MET A 305 -18.36 16.58 0.17
N LEU A 306 -18.45 15.96 1.34
CA LEU A 306 -18.50 14.51 1.47
C LEU A 306 -19.89 13.90 1.19
N ARG A 307 -20.91 14.72 1.02
CA ARG A 307 -22.30 14.28 0.69
C ARG A 307 -22.65 14.43 -0.79
N THR A 308 -21.84 15.12 -1.59
CA THR A 308 -22.09 15.28 -3.02
C THR A 308 -22.14 13.92 -3.72
N GLU A 309 -22.95 13.84 -4.77
CA GLU A 309 -23.10 12.62 -5.60
C GLU A 309 -22.86 12.91 -7.09
N THR A 310 -22.63 14.17 -7.47
CA THR A 310 -22.28 14.58 -8.83
C THR A 310 -20.94 15.33 -8.87
N VAL A 311 -20.24 15.23 -9.98
CA VAL A 311 -18.98 15.97 -10.20
C VAL A 311 -19.22 17.46 -10.16
N LYS A 312 -20.34 17.93 -10.74
CA LYS A 312 -20.72 19.33 -10.78
C LYS A 312 -20.86 19.92 -9.38
N ASP A 313 -21.60 19.24 -8.49
CA ASP A 313 -21.82 19.73 -7.12
C ASP A 313 -20.52 19.69 -6.30
N LEU A 314 -19.74 18.60 -6.44
CA LEU A 314 -18.45 18.48 -5.77
C LEU A 314 -17.51 19.60 -6.21
N PHE A 315 -17.39 19.86 -7.52
CA PHE A 315 -16.50 20.90 -8.03
C PHE A 315 -16.97 22.31 -7.62
N SER A 316 -18.26 22.57 -7.58
CA SER A 316 -18.81 23.83 -7.06
C SER A 316 -18.40 24.07 -5.60
N ILE A 317 -18.41 23.02 -4.76
CA ILE A 317 -17.93 23.12 -3.37
C ILE A 317 -16.41 23.34 -3.32
N LEU A 318 -15.64 22.65 -4.17
CA LEU A 318 -14.19 22.86 -4.23
C LEU A 318 -13.84 24.29 -4.67
N ASP A 319 -14.60 24.88 -5.62
CA ASP A 319 -14.47 26.29 -6.01
C ASP A 319 -14.83 27.24 -4.87
N TYR A 320 -15.91 26.95 -4.14
CA TYR A 320 -16.29 27.71 -2.95
C TYR A 320 -15.17 27.69 -1.89
N ILE A 321 -14.57 26.51 -1.65
CA ILE A 321 -13.43 26.38 -0.71
C ILE A 321 -12.26 27.24 -1.18
N LYS A 322 -11.91 27.20 -2.45
CA LYS A 322 -10.83 27.98 -3.02
C LYS A 322 -11.06 29.52 -2.88
N GLY A 323 -12.30 29.97 -3.04
CA GLY A 323 -12.63 31.39 -3.00
C GLY A 323 -12.87 31.99 -1.61
N ASN A 324 -13.20 31.16 -0.62
CA ASN A 324 -13.70 31.67 0.69
C ASN A 324 -12.80 31.32 1.88
N TYR A 325 -11.85 30.44 1.71
CA TYR A 325 -10.88 30.13 2.75
C TYR A 325 -9.50 30.59 2.30
N ALA A 326 -8.92 31.56 3.04
CA ALA A 326 -7.53 31.93 2.87
C ALA A 326 -6.66 30.80 3.45
N ILE A 327 -5.95 30.10 2.58
CA ILE A 327 -5.12 28.93 2.95
C ILE A 327 -3.68 29.15 2.46
#